data_f58314efaf55f902abd05f7b0e828e07
#
_entry.id   f58314efaf55f902abd05f7b0e828e07
#
_cell.length_a   1.000
_cell.length_b   1.000
_cell.length_c   1.000
_cell.angle_alpha   90.00
_cell.angle_beta   90.00
_cell.angle_gamma   90.00
#
_symmetry.space_group_name_H-M   'P 1'
#
loop_
_entity.id
_entity.type
_entity.pdbx_description
1 polymer ?
#
loop_
_entity_poly.entity_id
_entity_poly.type
_entity_poly.pdbx_seq_one_letter_code
_entity_poly.pdbx_strand_id
1 'polypeptide(L)'
;VAHGGLAREYLSAVEHVVGPQVGIRAVTFEAEHDRAEKKAEIMEAANAVDTGDGVVVVVDLIGSSPANLALPACALQDRTIIYGANMPMLLALAKSRNQPIAKAVAKAEEAGRKYINSYTVPVAS
;
A
#
# COMPACT_ATOMS: atom_id res chain seq x y z
N VAL A 1 -1.97 -0.91 4.51
CA VAL A 1 -2.84 -1.67 5.44
C VAL A 1 -2.86 -3.12 4.99
N ALA A 2 -2.43 -4.05 5.81
CA ALA A 2 -2.32 -5.44 5.40
C ALA A 2 -2.40 -6.38 6.62
N HIS A 3 -2.62 -7.67 6.35
CA HIS A 3 -2.72 -8.69 7.40
C HIS A 3 -1.43 -8.82 8.21
N GLY A 4 -1.57 -9.09 9.51
CA GLY A 4 -0.45 -9.31 10.40
C GLY A 4 0.53 -8.14 10.40
N GLY A 5 1.81 -8.43 10.39
CA GLY A 5 2.88 -7.42 10.31
C GLY A 5 3.30 -7.04 8.90
N LEU A 6 2.59 -7.49 7.87
CA LEU A 6 3.02 -7.35 6.48
C LEU A 6 3.22 -5.89 6.05
N ALA A 7 2.34 -4.98 6.47
CA ALA A 7 2.46 -3.57 6.11
C ALA A 7 3.79 -2.97 6.63
N ARG A 8 4.17 -3.29 7.84
CA ARG A 8 5.43 -2.83 8.43
C ARG A 8 6.62 -3.40 7.67
N GLU A 9 6.58 -4.67 7.32
CA GLU A 9 7.66 -5.31 6.58
C GLU A 9 7.76 -4.78 5.15
N TYR A 10 6.64 -4.47 4.51
CA TYR A 10 6.65 -3.79 3.22
C TYR A 10 7.33 -2.43 3.30
N LEU A 11 6.99 -1.62 4.30
CA LEU A 11 7.61 -0.30 4.47
C LEU A 11 9.12 -0.45 4.70
N SER A 12 9.52 -1.37 5.55
CA SER A 12 10.94 -1.66 5.81
C SER A 12 11.67 -2.06 4.52
N ALA A 13 11.06 -2.93 3.71
CA ALA A 13 11.65 -3.38 2.45
C ALA A 13 11.75 -2.25 1.42
N VAL A 14 10.73 -1.41 1.31
CA VAL A 14 10.75 -0.24 0.44
C VAL A 14 11.88 0.70 0.83
N GLU A 15 12.01 1.00 2.12
CA GLU A 15 13.07 1.87 2.62
C GLU A 15 14.46 1.28 2.45
N HIS A 16 14.57 -0.04 2.48
CA HIS A 16 15.83 -0.73 2.18
C HIS A 16 16.26 -0.48 0.71
N VAL A 17 15.31 -0.44 -0.22
CA VAL A 17 15.60 -0.27 -1.65
C VAL A 17 15.79 1.20 -2.03
N VAL A 18 14.91 2.09 -1.57
CA VAL A 18 14.88 3.49 -2.03
C VAL A 18 15.22 4.52 -0.94
N GLY A 19 15.60 4.05 0.24
CA GLY A 19 15.94 4.92 1.37
C GLY A 19 14.72 5.33 2.20
N PRO A 20 14.98 6.06 3.31
CA PRO A 20 13.92 6.49 4.20
C PRO A 20 12.81 7.26 3.50
N GLN A 21 11.57 6.98 3.87
CA GLN A 21 10.39 7.60 3.27
C GLN A 21 9.60 8.39 4.32
N VAL A 22 9.28 9.64 4.00
CA VAL A 22 8.30 10.42 4.76
C VAL A 22 6.93 10.30 4.10
N GLY A 23 5.86 10.51 4.86
CA GLY A 23 4.51 10.47 4.28
C GLY A 23 4.03 9.07 3.90
N ILE A 24 4.60 8.03 4.49
CA ILE A 24 4.09 6.66 4.42
C ILE A 24 3.86 6.15 5.83
N ARG A 25 2.71 5.55 6.06
CA ARG A 25 2.36 4.93 7.34
C ARG A 25 1.97 3.48 7.09
N ALA A 26 2.54 2.58 7.88
CA ALA A 26 2.16 1.17 7.87
C ALA A 26 1.16 0.91 8.98
N VAL A 27 0.04 0.28 8.65
CA VAL A 27 -0.97 -0.14 9.63
C VAL A 27 -1.03 -1.65 9.62
N THR A 28 -0.61 -2.25 10.73
CA THR A 28 -0.62 -3.70 10.91
C THR A 28 -2.00 -4.17 11.33
N PHE A 29 -2.29 -5.45 11.10
CA PHE A 29 -3.62 -6.01 11.32
C PHE A 29 -3.48 -7.32 12.09
N GLU A 30 -3.41 -7.21 13.41
CA GLU A 30 -3.25 -8.35 14.31
C GLU A 30 -4.46 -9.29 14.25
N ALA A 31 -4.25 -10.55 14.60
CA ALA A 31 -5.33 -11.55 14.63
C ALA A 31 -6.47 -11.13 15.55
N GLU A 32 -6.14 -10.52 16.69
CA GLU A 32 -7.11 -9.96 17.61
C GLU A 32 -7.01 -8.43 17.56
N HIS A 33 -8.10 -7.80 17.17
CA HIS A 33 -8.17 -6.33 17.10
C HIS A 33 -9.62 -5.89 17.31
N ASP A 34 -9.78 -4.69 17.83
CA ASP A 34 -11.08 -4.02 17.89
C ASP A 34 -11.33 -3.34 16.54
N ARG A 35 -12.45 -3.65 15.90
CA ARG A 35 -12.76 -3.14 14.57
C ARG A 35 -12.89 -1.62 14.54
N ALA A 36 -13.55 -1.04 15.55
CA ALA A 36 -13.75 0.41 15.61
C ALA A 36 -12.42 1.14 15.82
N GLU A 37 -11.57 0.62 16.70
CA GLU A 37 -10.25 1.18 16.95
C GLU A 37 -9.36 1.08 15.72
N LYS A 38 -9.38 -0.06 15.03
CA LYS A 38 -8.58 -0.27 13.81
C LYS A 38 -9.04 0.65 12.68
N LYS A 39 -10.34 0.80 12.51
CA LYS A 39 -10.91 1.74 11.53
C LYS A 39 -10.45 3.17 11.81
N ALA A 40 -10.48 3.59 13.08
CA ALA A 40 -10.02 4.92 13.50
C ALA A 40 -8.51 5.09 13.28
N GLU A 41 -7.71 4.05 13.56
CA GLU A 41 -6.27 4.05 13.33
C GLU A 41 -5.93 4.24 11.85
N ILE A 42 -6.64 3.55 10.96
CA ILE A 42 -6.45 3.69 9.52
C ILE A 42 -6.80 5.11 9.06
N MET A 43 -7.92 5.65 9.52
CA MET A 43 -8.33 7.02 9.20
C MET A 43 -7.30 8.03 9.68
N GLU A 44 -6.81 7.88 10.91
CA GLU A 44 -5.78 8.74 11.47
C GLU A 44 -4.49 8.68 10.67
N ALA A 45 -4.05 7.47 10.28
CA ALA A 45 -2.87 7.28 9.47
C ALA A 45 -3.00 7.95 8.10
N ALA A 46 -4.15 7.81 7.45
CA ALA A 46 -4.42 8.46 6.17
C ALA A 46 -4.41 9.99 6.30
N ASN A 47 -5.04 10.53 7.34
CA ASN A 47 -5.03 11.97 7.60
C ASN A 47 -3.62 12.48 7.89
N ALA A 48 -2.82 11.70 8.61
CA ALA A 48 -1.45 12.09 8.98
C ALA A 48 -0.51 12.21 7.77
N VAL A 49 -0.72 11.43 6.73
CA VAL A 49 0.11 11.48 5.51
C VAL A 49 -0.47 12.39 4.43
N ASP A 50 -1.67 12.92 4.62
CA ASP A 50 -2.32 13.80 3.66
C ASP A 50 -1.75 15.21 3.77
N THR A 51 -1.06 15.64 2.71
CA THR A 51 -0.51 17.00 2.60
C THR A 51 -1.35 17.93 1.74
N GLY A 52 -2.55 17.48 1.35
CA GLY A 52 -3.44 18.19 0.43
C GLY A 52 -3.39 17.66 -1.00
N ASP A 53 -2.45 16.77 -1.30
CA ASP A 53 -2.27 16.21 -2.65
C ASP A 53 -2.93 14.83 -2.81
N GLY A 54 -3.66 14.40 -1.79
CA GLY A 54 -4.34 13.12 -1.79
C GLY A 54 -3.60 12.02 -1.04
N VAL A 55 -4.25 10.87 -0.95
CA VAL A 55 -3.70 9.68 -0.25
C VAL A 55 -3.99 8.44 -1.09
N VAL A 56 -3.01 7.58 -1.20
CA VAL A 56 -3.19 6.23 -1.74
C VAL A 56 -3.12 5.25 -0.57
N VAL A 57 -4.19 4.50 -0.38
CA VAL A 57 -4.23 3.42 0.60
C VAL A 57 -3.98 2.11 -0.15
N VAL A 58 -2.96 1.39 0.25
CA VAL A 58 -2.61 0.12 -0.39
C VAL A 58 -2.95 -1.02 0.57
N VAL A 59 -3.70 -1.99 0.09
CA VAL A 59 -4.06 -3.18 0.85
C VAL A 59 -3.58 -4.44 0.13
N ASP A 60 -3.36 -5.50 0.88
CA ASP A 60 -2.81 -6.74 0.34
C ASP A 60 -3.83 -7.59 -0.41
N LEU A 61 -5.09 -7.60 0.03
CA LEU A 61 -6.08 -8.52 -0.53
C LEU A 61 -7.45 -7.87 -0.59
N ILE A 62 -8.05 -7.85 -1.78
CA ILE A 62 -9.40 -7.35 -1.99
C ILE A 62 -10.42 -8.20 -1.19
N GLY A 63 -11.44 -7.55 -0.61
CA GLY A 63 -12.50 -8.23 0.12
C GLY A 63 -12.13 -8.73 1.51
N SER A 64 -10.91 -8.45 1.97
CA SER A 64 -10.44 -8.82 3.29
C SER A 64 -10.89 -7.82 4.37
N SER A 65 -10.71 -8.18 5.64
CA SER A 65 -10.98 -7.26 6.75
C SER A 65 -10.13 -5.99 6.68
N PRO A 66 -8.81 -6.05 6.42
CA PRO A 66 -8.02 -4.84 6.21
C PRO A 66 -8.59 -3.94 5.10
N ALA A 67 -8.97 -4.53 3.97
CA ALA A 67 -9.55 -3.78 2.85
C ALA A 67 -10.87 -3.11 3.26
N ASN A 68 -11.77 -3.85 3.90
CA ASN A 68 -13.07 -3.34 4.30
C ASN A 68 -12.98 -2.22 5.33
N LEU A 69 -12.06 -2.33 6.28
CA LEU A 69 -11.86 -1.29 7.29
C LEU A 69 -11.11 -0.07 6.76
N ALA A 70 -10.43 -0.19 5.62
CA ALA A 70 -9.74 0.92 4.97
C ALA A 70 -10.67 1.76 4.08
N LEU A 71 -11.78 1.21 3.61
CA LEU A 71 -12.69 1.91 2.69
C LEU A 71 -13.17 3.28 3.20
N PRO A 72 -13.58 3.44 4.47
CA PRO A 72 -14.01 4.75 4.96
C PRO A 72 -12.92 5.83 4.86
N ALA A 73 -11.65 5.46 5.03
CA ALA A 73 -10.53 6.40 4.90
C ALA A 73 -10.38 6.90 3.46
N CYS A 74 -10.86 6.15 2.47
CA CYS A 74 -10.80 6.50 1.06
C CYS A 74 -12.07 7.18 0.55
N ALA A 75 -13.06 7.41 1.41
CA ALA A 75 -14.30 8.09 1.04
C ALA A 75 -14.16 9.62 0.92
N LEU A 76 -13.01 10.15 1.32
CA LEU A 76 -12.70 11.58 1.19
C LEU A 76 -12.16 11.86 -0.21
N GLN A 77 -12.26 13.14 -0.62
CA GLN A 77 -11.78 13.58 -1.92
C GLN A 77 -10.28 13.30 -2.09
N ASP A 78 -9.87 12.97 -3.31
CA ASP A 78 -8.49 12.70 -3.70
C ASP A 78 -7.84 11.54 -2.94
N ARG A 79 -8.64 10.55 -2.60
CA ARG A 79 -8.15 9.32 -1.99
C ARG A 79 -8.55 8.11 -2.81
N THR A 80 -7.60 7.20 -2.96
CA THR A 80 -7.77 5.98 -3.77
C THR A 80 -7.26 4.79 -3.00
N ILE A 81 -7.94 3.66 -3.11
CA ILE A 81 -7.47 2.39 -2.57
C ILE A 81 -6.96 1.51 -3.71
N ILE A 82 -5.82 0.86 -3.50
CA ILE A 82 -5.26 -0.14 -4.41
C ILE A 82 -5.18 -1.47 -3.67
N TYR A 83 -5.64 -2.53 -4.31
CA TYR A 83 -5.58 -3.89 -3.78
C TYR A 83 -4.41 -4.64 -4.41
N GLY A 84 -3.96 -5.71 -3.74
CA GLY A 84 -2.95 -6.60 -4.28
C GLY A 84 -1.53 -6.08 -4.13
N ALA A 85 -1.20 -5.48 -2.97
CA ALA A 85 0.12 -4.95 -2.68
C ALA A 85 1.23 -5.91 -3.07
N ASN A 86 2.25 -5.38 -3.73
CA ASN A 86 3.50 -6.09 -3.97
C ASN A 86 4.65 -5.07 -4.06
N MET A 87 5.88 -5.54 -4.02
CA MET A 87 7.05 -4.66 -3.99
C MET A 87 7.17 -3.74 -5.21
N PRO A 88 7.01 -4.21 -6.46
CA PRO A 88 7.09 -3.32 -7.62
C PRO A 88 6.05 -2.19 -7.58
N MET A 89 4.83 -2.48 -7.15
CA MET A 89 3.78 -1.48 -6.96
C MET A 89 4.19 -0.42 -5.94
N LEU A 90 4.68 -0.85 -4.79
CA LEU A 90 5.08 0.06 -3.70
C LEU A 90 6.28 0.91 -4.08
N LEU A 91 7.26 0.34 -4.78
CA LEU A 91 8.41 1.09 -5.28
C LEU A 91 7.99 2.14 -6.31
N ALA A 92 7.05 1.81 -7.18
CA ALA A 92 6.52 2.76 -8.15
C ALA A 92 5.80 3.93 -7.47
N LEU A 93 5.02 3.65 -6.42
CA LEU A 93 4.38 4.71 -5.62
C LEU A 93 5.40 5.61 -4.94
N ALA A 94 6.42 5.01 -4.32
CA ALA A 94 7.48 5.78 -3.66
C ALA A 94 8.20 6.72 -4.63
N LYS A 95 8.36 6.31 -5.88
CA LYS A 95 9.03 7.10 -6.94
C LYS A 95 8.10 8.10 -7.63
N SER A 96 6.80 8.04 -7.40
CA SER A 96 5.80 8.85 -8.09
C SER A 96 5.18 9.95 -7.21
N ARG A 97 5.86 10.34 -6.14
CA ARG A 97 5.33 11.27 -5.14
C ARG A 97 5.01 12.66 -5.67
N ASN A 98 5.73 13.10 -6.70
CA ASN A 98 5.55 14.44 -7.28
C ASN A 98 4.54 14.45 -8.42
N GLN A 99 3.81 13.35 -8.62
CA GLN A 99 2.84 13.24 -9.68
C GLN A 99 1.40 13.31 -9.15
N PRO A 100 0.45 13.76 -9.99
CA PRO A 100 -0.97 13.67 -9.63
C PRO A 100 -1.33 12.25 -9.23
N ILE A 101 -2.23 12.12 -8.27
CA ILE A 101 -2.58 10.82 -7.69
C ILE A 101 -3.05 9.81 -8.76
N ALA A 102 -3.82 10.25 -9.73
CA ALA A 102 -4.30 9.37 -10.81
C ALA A 102 -3.14 8.76 -11.61
N LYS A 103 -2.08 9.55 -11.87
CA LYS A 103 -0.88 9.06 -12.56
C LYS A 103 -0.05 8.12 -11.70
N ALA A 104 0.11 8.46 -10.42
CA ALA A 104 0.82 7.61 -9.47
C ALA A 104 0.16 6.25 -9.34
N VAL A 105 -1.17 6.24 -9.22
CA VAL A 105 -1.97 5.00 -9.14
C VAL A 105 -1.83 4.16 -10.41
N ALA A 106 -1.93 4.78 -11.58
CA ALA A 106 -1.77 4.07 -12.86
C ALA A 106 -0.39 3.43 -12.99
N LYS A 107 0.67 4.13 -12.61
CA LYS A 107 2.04 3.61 -12.63
C LYS A 107 2.22 2.45 -11.64
N ALA A 108 1.62 2.57 -10.46
CA ALA A 108 1.68 1.53 -9.46
C ALA A 108 0.99 0.25 -9.93
N GLU A 109 -0.20 0.37 -10.50
CA GLU A 109 -0.93 -0.77 -11.05
C GLU A 109 -0.15 -1.45 -12.19
N GLU A 110 0.43 -0.66 -13.08
CA GLU A 110 1.25 -1.18 -14.18
C GLU A 110 2.45 -1.94 -13.64
N ALA A 111 3.21 -1.34 -12.73
CA ALA A 111 4.38 -1.97 -12.14
C ALA A 111 4.01 -3.24 -11.36
N GLY A 112 2.91 -3.20 -10.60
CA GLY A 112 2.44 -4.33 -9.84
C GLY A 112 2.09 -5.55 -10.68
N ARG A 113 1.60 -5.33 -11.89
CA ARG A 113 1.24 -6.40 -12.83
C ARG A 113 2.42 -6.86 -13.67
N LYS A 114 3.29 -5.95 -14.07
CA LYS A 114 4.35 -6.16 -15.05
C LYS A 114 5.35 -7.23 -14.64
N TYR A 115 5.68 -7.31 -13.37
CA TYR A 115 6.75 -8.18 -12.88
C TYR A 115 6.24 -9.50 -12.28
N ILE A 116 4.97 -9.79 -12.44
CA ILE A 116 4.41 -11.11 -12.11
C ILE A 116 4.72 -12.02 -13.29
N ASN A 117 5.75 -12.85 -13.14
CA ASN A 117 6.30 -13.61 -14.24
C ASN A 117 6.91 -14.90 -13.70
N SER A 118 7.12 -15.87 -14.58
CA SER A 118 7.78 -17.11 -14.25
C SER A 118 8.99 -17.33 -15.13
N TYR A 119 9.99 -18.01 -14.58
CA TYR A 119 11.19 -18.41 -15.32
C TYR A 119 11.59 -19.82 -14.91
N THR A 120 11.71 -20.68 -15.89
CA THR A 120 12.18 -22.05 -15.65
C THR A 120 13.67 -22.12 -15.91
N VAL A 121 14.43 -22.39 -14.85
CA VAL A 121 15.89 -22.54 -14.97
C VAL A 121 16.20 -23.80 -15.75
N PRO A 122 16.98 -23.71 -16.85
CA PRO A 122 17.38 -24.90 -17.59
C PRO A 122 18.14 -25.89 -16.71
N VAL A 123 17.83 -27.18 -16.85
CA VAL A 123 18.57 -28.22 -16.15
C VAL A 123 19.95 -28.36 -16.78
N ALA A 124 21.01 -28.35 -15.98
CA ALA A 124 22.36 -28.59 -16.46
C ALA A 124 22.48 -30.03 -16.97
N SER A 125 22.97 -30.21 -18.20
CA SER A 125 23.15 -31.53 -18.79
C SER A 125 24.59 -31.99 -18.65
#